data_19a6257277f8ccfb07ab9b5da7f33e09
#
_entry.id   19a6257277f8ccfb07ab9b5da7f33e09
#
_cell.length_a   1.000
_cell.length_b   1.000
_cell.length_c   1.000
_cell.angle_alpha   90.00
_cell.angle_beta   90.00
_cell.angle_gamma   90.00
#
_symmetry.space_group_name_H-M   'P 1'
#
loop_
_entity.id
_entity.type
_entity.pdbx_description
1 polymer ?
#
loop_
_entity_poly.entity_id
_entity_poly.type
_entity_poly.pdbx_seq_one_letter_code
_entity_poly.pdbx_strand_id
1 'polypeptide(L)'
;MTAQLIDGKKISQERLQLVSAAVTKRLESGLRAPCLAVVLVGDNPASAVYVRNKKSACQKCDIRSLSYELPASTSQEDLLKLIDELNGNAEVDGILVQLPLPEGLDSQAVLERIHPDKDVDGFHPYNVGRLVVKMPLMRPCTPKGVMTLLEAYGIDPKGKKAVVVGASNIVGRPQALELLLARATVTICHSATENLDKEVGAADIVVVGVGIPNFVKGEWIKPGAVVIDVGINRLEDGSLCGDVEFDVAKERAGMITPVPGGVGPMTIATLLENTLYAATLHD
;
A
#
# COMPACT_ATOMS: atom_id res chain seq x y z
N MET A 1 -14.36 6.94 -25.87
CA MET A 1 -12.97 6.39 -26.00
C MET A 1 -12.71 5.61 -24.72
N THR A 2 -12.38 4.35 -24.84
CA THR A 2 -12.09 3.49 -23.68
C THR A 2 -10.80 3.94 -22.99
N ALA A 3 -10.78 3.99 -21.66
CA ALA A 3 -9.64 4.44 -20.87
C ALA A 3 -8.38 3.59 -21.13
N GLN A 4 -7.22 4.22 -21.11
CA GLN A 4 -5.94 3.50 -21.03
C GLN A 4 -5.83 2.79 -19.67
N LEU A 5 -5.47 1.51 -19.69
CA LEU A 5 -5.24 0.76 -18.46
C LEU A 5 -3.89 1.11 -17.84
N ILE A 6 -3.90 1.35 -16.54
CA ILE A 6 -2.69 1.50 -15.73
C ILE A 6 -2.29 0.12 -15.21
N ASP A 7 -1.36 -0.55 -15.91
CA ASP A 7 -0.91 -1.91 -15.60
C ASP A 7 0.09 -1.90 -14.43
N GLY A 8 -0.43 -2.05 -13.23
CA GLY A 8 0.39 -2.11 -12.02
C GLY A 8 1.21 -3.39 -11.90
N LYS A 9 0.77 -4.49 -12.52
CA LYS A 9 1.54 -5.74 -12.56
C LYS A 9 2.85 -5.55 -13.33
N LYS A 10 2.80 -4.88 -14.48
CA LYS A 10 3.99 -4.57 -15.27
C LYS A 10 4.94 -3.67 -14.47
N ILE A 11 4.44 -2.55 -13.95
CA ILE A 11 5.27 -1.59 -13.21
C ILE A 11 5.86 -2.22 -11.94
N SER A 12 5.10 -3.04 -11.22
CA SER A 12 5.62 -3.74 -10.04
C SER A 12 6.76 -4.70 -10.38
N GLN A 13 6.69 -5.40 -11.52
CA GLN A 13 7.78 -6.26 -11.99
C GLN A 13 9.06 -5.47 -12.30
N GLU A 14 8.93 -4.33 -12.97
CA GLU A 14 10.05 -3.42 -13.25
C GLU A 14 10.69 -2.92 -11.94
N ARG A 15 9.85 -2.53 -10.95
CA ARG A 15 10.34 -2.09 -9.63
C ARG A 15 11.05 -3.21 -8.86
N LEU A 16 10.51 -4.43 -8.88
CA LEU A 16 11.15 -5.60 -8.25
C LEU A 16 12.48 -5.96 -8.90
N GLN A 17 12.63 -5.79 -10.22
CA GLN A 17 13.92 -5.96 -10.90
C GLN A 17 14.96 -4.94 -10.41
N LEU A 18 14.55 -3.68 -10.20
CA LEU A 18 15.44 -2.65 -9.63
C LEU A 18 15.84 -2.98 -8.19
N VAL A 19 14.91 -3.47 -7.38
CA VAL A 19 15.20 -3.93 -6.00
C VAL A 19 16.19 -5.09 -6.04
N SER A 20 15.94 -6.11 -6.86
CA SER A 20 16.85 -7.27 -6.99
C SER A 20 18.26 -6.85 -7.40
N ALA A 21 18.39 -5.98 -8.41
CA ALA A 21 19.69 -5.47 -8.83
C ALA A 21 20.41 -4.68 -7.72
N ALA A 22 19.66 -3.90 -6.93
CA ALA A 22 20.24 -3.15 -5.81
C ALA A 22 20.67 -4.07 -4.65
N VAL A 23 19.91 -5.13 -4.38
CA VAL A 23 20.30 -6.16 -3.39
C VAL A 23 21.56 -6.91 -3.86
N THR A 24 21.64 -7.31 -5.13
CA THR A 24 22.85 -7.94 -5.69
C THR A 24 24.07 -7.07 -5.49
N LYS A 25 23.97 -5.79 -5.86
CA LYS A 25 25.08 -4.83 -5.67
C LYS A 25 25.48 -4.66 -4.20
N ARG A 26 24.50 -4.69 -3.29
CA ARG A 26 24.73 -4.65 -1.84
C ARG A 26 25.54 -5.87 -1.38
N LEU A 27 25.18 -7.06 -1.82
CA LEU A 27 25.88 -8.31 -1.50
C LEU A 27 27.31 -8.33 -2.07
N GLU A 28 27.50 -7.88 -3.30
CA GLU A 28 28.83 -7.72 -3.92
C GLU A 28 29.73 -6.75 -3.17
N SER A 29 29.15 -5.77 -2.48
CA SER A 29 29.89 -4.82 -1.61
C SER A 29 30.22 -5.40 -0.22
N GLY A 30 29.91 -6.67 0.05
CA GLY A 30 30.18 -7.34 1.32
C GLY A 30 29.16 -7.07 2.42
N LEU A 31 28.05 -6.37 2.11
CA LEU A 31 26.97 -6.13 3.05
C LEU A 31 26.01 -7.34 3.07
N ARG A 32 25.32 -7.55 4.19
CA ARG A 32 24.35 -8.64 4.30
C ARG A 32 23.06 -8.37 3.49
N ALA A 33 22.35 -9.43 3.15
CA ALA A 33 21.03 -9.30 2.56
C ALA A 33 20.05 -8.55 3.50
N PRO A 34 19.18 -7.70 2.97
CA PRO A 34 18.07 -7.13 3.75
C PRO A 34 17.19 -8.23 4.32
N CYS A 35 16.60 -8.01 5.49
CA CYS A 35 15.76 -8.97 6.18
C CYS A 35 14.40 -8.39 6.57
N LEU A 36 13.32 -9.03 6.10
CA LEU A 36 11.95 -8.71 6.42
C LEU A 36 11.35 -9.75 7.37
N ALA A 37 10.92 -9.33 8.56
CA ALA A 37 10.10 -10.14 9.45
C ALA A 37 8.62 -9.90 9.14
N VAL A 38 7.89 -10.97 8.86
CA VAL A 38 6.45 -10.95 8.58
C VAL A 38 5.72 -11.70 9.68
N VAL A 39 4.85 -11.01 10.39
CA VAL A 39 4.03 -11.56 11.46
C VAL A 39 2.58 -11.72 10.97
N LEU A 40 2.05 -12.92 11.02
CA LEU A 40 0.66 -13.26 10.74
C LEU A 40 0.03 -13.81 12.03
N VAL A 41 -1.09 -13.25 12.44
CA VAL A 41 -1.86 -13.74 13.60
C VAL A 41 -3.20 -14.27 13.12
N GLY A 42 -3.50 -15.51 13.48
CA GLY A 42 -4.70 -16.22 13.04
C GLY A 42 -4.57 -16.84 11.65
N ASP A 43 -5.69 -17.34 11.16
CA ASP A 43 -5.79 -18.20 9.97
C ASP A 43 -6.61 -17.57 8.82
N ASN A 44 -6.73 -16.24 8.78
CA ASN A 44 -7.48 -15.56 7.73
C ASN A 44 -6.92 -15.93 6.34
N PRO A 45 -7.72 -16.57 5.46
CA PRO A 45 -7.24 -17.08 4.17
C PRO A 45 -6.73 -15.98 3.23
N ALA A 46 -7.33 -14.79 3.27
CA ALA A 46 -6.89 -13.67 2.46
C ALA A 46 -5.49 -13.18 2.93
N SER A 47 -5.30 -13.03 4.24
CA SER A 47 -4.02 -12.66 4.83
C SER A 47 -2.92 -13.68 4.49
N ALA A 48 -3.23 -14.98 4.54
CA ALA A 48 -2.29 -16.05 4.18
C ALA A 48 -1.82 -15.96 2.72
N VAL A 49 -2.72 -15.60 1.79
CA VAL A 49 -2.37 -15.37 0.37
C VAL A 49 -1.41 -14.18 0.23
N TYR A 50 -1.68 -13.06 0.92
CA TYR A 50 -0.82 -11.89 0.89
C TYR A 50 0.57 -12.18 1.45
N VAL A 51 0.66 -12.85 2.59
CA VAL A 51 1.95 -13.24 3.21
C VAL A 51 2.75 -14.15 2.26
N ARG A 52 2.11 -15.15 1.65
CA ARG A 52 2.77 -16.02 0.67
C ARG A 52 3.32 -15.24 -0.54
N ASN A 53 2.55 -14.29 -1.08
CA ASN A 53 2.99 -13.47 -2.20
C ASN A 53 4.18 -12.56 -1.81
N LYS A 54 4.17 -11.97 -0.62
CA LYS A 54 5.28 -11.18 -0.06
C LYS A 54 6.54 -12.03 0.09
N LYS A 55 6.41 -13.24 0.66
CA LYS A 55 7.53 -14.20 0.79
C LYS A 55 8.13 -14.61 -0.56
N SER A 56 7.27 -14.90 -1.54
CA SER A 56 7.73 -15.20 -2.91
C SER A 56 8.45 -14.02 -3.56
N ALA A 57 7.99 -12.79 -3.33
CA ALA A 57 8.65 -11.60 -3.84
C ALA A 57 10.02 -11.37 -3.16
N CYS A 58 10.12 -11.58 -1.85
CA CYS A 58 11.40 -11.52 -1.13
C CYS A 58 12.42 -12.50 -1.72
N GLN A 59 12.01 -13.76 -1.94
CA GLN A 59 12.89 -14.78 -2.54
C GLN A 59 13.41 -14.37 -3.93
N LYS A 60 12.57 -13.76 -4.76
CA LYS A 60 12.96 -13.29 -6.11
C LYS A 60 13.92 -12.11 -6.09
N CYS A 61 13.99 -11.37 -4.99
CA CYS A 61 14.84 -10.20 -4.82
C CYS A 61 16.01 -10.43 -3.87
N ASP A 62 16.30 -11.69 -3.48
CA ASP A 62 17.34 -12.06 -2.53
C ASP A 62 17.23 -11.32 -1.17
N ILE A 63 16.00 -10.98 -0.78
CA ILE A 63 15.68 -10.44 0.54
C ILE A 63 15.34 -11.61 1.46
N ARG A 64 16.04 -11.71 2.58
CA ARG A 64 15.76 -12.71 3.62
C ARG A 64 14.38 -12.44 4.23
N SER A 65 13.55 -13.46 4.35
CA SER A 65 12.22 -13.35 4.96
C SER A 65 12.09 -14.29 6.15
N LEU A 66 11.76 -13.72 7.31
CA LEU A 66 11.40 -14.46 8.53
C LEU A 66 9.88 -14.43 8.66
N SER A 67 9.26 -15.58 8.86
CA SER A 67 7.80 -15.70 8.99
C SER A 67 7.44 -16.17 10.41
N TYR A 68 6.57 -15.43 11.06
CA TYR A 68 6.03 -15.72 12.38
C TYR A 68 4.52 -15.92 12.23
N GLU A 69 4.09 -17.17 12.27
CA GLU A 69 2.68 -17.55 12.18
C GLU A 69 2.19 -17.85 13.59
N LEU A 70 1.37 -16.97 14.14
CA LEU A 70 0.86 -17.02 15.50
C LEU A 70 -0.61 -17.47 15.49
N PRO A 71 -1.04 -18.25 16.48
CA PRO A 71 -2.45 -18.65 16.57
C PRO A 71 -3.36 -17.45 16.86
N ALA A 72 -4.64 -17.55 16.47
CA ALA A 72 -5.64 -16.52 16.75
C ALA A 72 -5.83 -16.22 18.24
N SER A 73 -5.44 -17.15 19.12
CA SER A 73 -5.47 -17.01 20.58
C SER A 73 -4.27 -16.25 21.16
N THR A 74 -3.37 -15.75 20.31
CA THR A 74 -2.20 -14.97 20.78
C THR A 74 -2.66 -13.73 21.54
N SER A 75 -2.10 -13.52 22.73
CA SER A 75 -2.41 -12.34 23.53
C SER A 75 -1.76 -11.07 22.96
N GLN A 76 -2.32 -9.91 23.31
CA GLN A 76 -1.70 -8.61 22.99
C GLN A 76 -0.27 -8.52 23.54
N GLU A 77 -0.06 -9.00 24.76
CA GLU A 77 1.24 -8.99 25.44
C GLU A 77 2.28 -9.83 24.70
N ASP A 78 1.93 -11.06 24.30
CA ASP A 78 2.84 -11.94 23.55
C ASP A 78 3.19 -11.36 22.18
N LEU A 79 2.22 -10.76 21.50
CA LEU A 79 2.46 -10.11 20.21
C LEU A 79 3.39 -8.90 20.35
N LEU A 80 3.17 -8.04 21.34
CA LEU A 80 4.04 -6.90 21.61
C LEU A 80 5.46 -7.33 22.01
N LYS A 81 5.58 -8.41 22.81
CA LYS A 81 6.89 -8.99 23.17
C LYS A 81 7.64 -9.47 21.93
N LEU A 82 6.98 -10.17 21.01
CA LEU A 82 7.61 -10.56 19.75
C LEU A 82 8.10 -9.34 18.96
N ILE A 83 7.30 -8.27 18.91
CA ILE A 83 7.72 -7.04 18.22
C ILE A 83 8.95 -6.43 18.91
N ASP A 84 9.03 -6.42 20.23
CA ASP A 84 10.20 -5.94 20.96
C ASP A 84 11.46 -6.76 20.64
N GLU A 85 11.32 -8.08 20.57
CA GLU A 85 12.40 -8.98 20.17
C GLU A 85 12.88 -8.66 18.72
N LEU A 86 11.95 -8.43 17.80
CA LEU A 86 12.27 -8.07 16.43
C LEU A 86 12.87 -6.66 16.31
N ASN A 87 12.41 -5.71 17.09
CA ASN A 87 12.98 -4.37 17.19
C ASN A 87 14.44 -4.42 17.64
N GLY A 88 14.74 -5.26 18.65
CA GLY A 88 16.11 -5.43 19.17
C GLY A 88 17.03 -6.31 18.30
N ASN A 89 16.49 -7.00 17.32
CA ASN A 89 17.28 -7.90 16.47
C ASN A 89 17.98 -7.13 15.33
N ALA A 90 19.32 -7.03 15.39
CA ALA A 90 20.13 -6.36 14.37
C ALA A 90 20.09 -7.03 12.98
N GLU A 91 19.67 -8.31 12.91
CA GLU A 91 19.51 -9.02 11.64
C GLU A 91 18.17 -8.72 10.93
N VAL A 92 17.25 -7.99 11.57
CA VAL A 92 15.94 -7.63 11.03
C VAL A 92 15.92 -6.16 10.65
N ASP A 93 15.70 -5.87 9.38
CA ASP A 93 15.63 -4.49 8.87
C ASP A 93 14.21 -3.96 8.80
N GLY A 94 13.25 -4.82 8.51
CA GLY A 94 11.86 -4.44 8.42
C GLY A 94 10.94 -5.41 9.17
N ILE A 95 9.91 -4.86 9.78
CA ILE A 95 8.85 -5.61 10.48
C ILE A 95 7.53 -5.28 9.81
N LEU A 96 6.78 -6.31 9.46
CA LEU A 96 5.43 -6.21 8.92
C LEU A 96 4.49 -7.07 9.76
N VAL A 97 3.47 -6.47 10.32
CA VAL A 97 2.36 -7.19 10.95
C VAL A 97 1.17 -7.18 10.00
N GLN A 98 0.79 -8.36 9.51
CA GLN A 98 -0.27 -8.49 8.52
C GLN A 98 -1.64 -8.14 9.13
N LEU A 99 -2.27 -7.10 8.61
CA LEU A 99 -3.63 -6.71 8.97
C LEU A 99 -4.68 -7.43 8.08
N PRO A 100 -5.92 -7.60 8.56
CA PRO A 100 -6.39 -7.29 9.91
C PRO A 100 -5.91 -8.29 10.95
N LEU A 101 -5.79 -7.82 12.20
CA LEU A 101 -5.56 -8.70 13.36
C LEU A 101 -6.90 -9.35 13.82
N PRO A 102 -6.83 -10.49 14.50
CA PRO A 102 -8.00 -11.06 15.20
C PRO A 102 -8.66 -10.08 16.16
N GLU A 103 -9.96 -10.27 16.38
CA GLU A 103 -10.73 -9.49 17.33
C GLU A 103 -10.10 -9.58 18.75
N GLY A 104 -10.08 -8.44 19.44
CA GLY A 104 -9.48 -8.33 20.79
C GLY A 104 -8.03 -7.85 20.77
N LEU A 105 -7.34 -7.82 19.63
CA LEU A 105 -6.02 -7.22 19.50
C LEU A 105 -6.11 -5.76 19.03
N ASP A 106 -5.40 -4.88 19.75
CA ASP A 106 -5.28 -3.46 19.38
C ASP A 106 -4.23 -3.26 18.28
N SER A 107 -4.69 -3.15 17.04
CA SER A 107 -3.83 -2.94 15.87
C SER A 107 -3.00 -1.66 15.96
N GLN A 108 -3.55 -0.61 16.59
CA GLN A 108 -2.84 0.66 16.70
C GLN A 108 -1.66 0.53 17.66
N ALA A 109 -1.87 -0.06 18.83
CA ALA A 109 -0.79 -0.33 19.77
C ALA A 109 0.31 -1.21 19.17
N VAL A 110 -0.07 -2.19 18.33
CA VAL A 110 0.87 -3.06 17.62
C VAL A 110 1.72 -2.27 16.62
N LEU A 111 1.10 -1.43 15.79
CA LEU A 111 1.81 -0.62 14.79
C LEU A 111 2.74 0.42 15.45
N GLU A 112 2.30 1.04 16.54
CA GLU A 112 3.12 2.01 17.30
C GLU A 112 4.28 1.35 18.06
N ARG A 113 4.24 0.04 18.29
CA ARG A 113 5.34 -0.70 18.95
C ARG A 113 6.50 -0.99 18.00
N ILE A 114 6.27 -1.04 16.70
CA ILE A 114 7.33 -1.25 15.71
C ILE A 114 8.27 -0.03 15.73
N HIS A 115 9.60 -0.27 15.74
CA HIS A 115 10.53 0.84 15.64
C HIS A 115 10.35 1.59 14.31
N PRO A 116 10.27 2.93 14.28
CA PRO A 116 10.00 3.70 13.07
C PRO A 116 10.89 3.38 11.88
N ASP A 117 12.17 3.05 12.11
CA ASP A 117 13.12 2.70 11.04
C ASP A 117 12.90 1.28 10.50
N LYS A 118 12.14 0.44 11.22
CA LYS A 118 11.75 -0.92 10.82
C LYS A 118 10.29 -1.02 10.38
N ASP A 119 9.53 0.08 10.45
CA ASP A 119 8.13 0.17 9.99
C ASP A 119 8.09 0.25 8.46
N VAL A 120 8.31 -0.87 7.80
CA VAL A 120 8.39 -0.93 6.33
C VAL A 120 7.04 -0.82 5.62
N ASP A 121 5.92 -0.98 6.34
CA ASP A 121 4.58 -0.64 5.84
C ASP A 121 4.31 0.87 5.87
N GLY A 122 5.05 1.63 6.70
CA GLY A 122 4.95 3.09 6.80
C GLY A 122 3.73 3.60 7.58
N PHE A 123 3.19 2.80 8.51
CA PHE A 123 1.97 3.14 9.24
C PHE A 123 2.23 3.74 10.63
N HIS A 124 3.46 3.67 11.12
CA HIS A 124 3.82 4.25 12.40
C HIS A 124 3.54 5.75 12.42
N PRO A 125 2.93 6.31 13.49
CA PRO A 125 2.60 7.74 13.59
C PRO A 125 3.78 8.66 13.33
N TYR A 126 4.99 8.28 13.71
CA TYR A 126 6.22 9.02 13.40
C TYR A 126 6.43 9.14 11.88
N ASN A 127 6.31 8.05 11.12
CA ASN A 127 6.50 8.05 9.68
C ASN A 127 5.40 8.85 8.96
N VAL A 128 4.14 8.69 9.40
CA VAL A 128 3.02 9.48 8.89
C VAL A 128 3.20 10.97 9.23
N GLY A 129 3.65 11.31 10.43
CA GLY A 129 3.96 12.68 10.82
C GLY A 129 5.07 13.31 9.96
N ARG A 130 6.12 12.53 9.64
CA ARG A 130 7.19 12.96 8.72
C ARG A 130 6.67 13.22 7.30
N LEU A 131 5.70 12.43 6.83
CA LEU A 131 5.04 12.66 5.54
C LEU A 131 4.29 14.00 5.55
N VAL A 132 3.57 14.33 6.64
CA VAL A 132 2.87 15.59 6.81
C VAL A 132 3.82 16.80 6.71
N VAL A 133 4.99 16.72 7.35
CA VAL A 133 5.97 17.84 7.39
C VAL A 133 6.95 17.84 6.21
N LYS A 134 6.68 17.10 5.14
CA LYS A 134 7.51 16.99 3.92
C LYS A 134 8.92 16.43 4.17
N MET A 135 9.07 15.57 5.15
CA MET A 135 10.32 14.90 5.49
C MET A 135 10.12 13.38 5.52
N PRO A 136 9.57 12.76 4.47
CA PRO A 136 9.23 11.34 4.48
C PRO A 136 10.48 10.48 4.71
N LEU A 137 10.32 9.46 5.54
CA LEU A 137 11.30 8.40 5.77
C LEU A 137 10.74 7.10 5.18
N MET A 138 10.01 6.32 5.97
CA MET A 138 9.20 5.22 5.45
C MET A 138 7.86 5.78 4.97
N ARG A 139 7.50 5.46 3.73
CA ARG A 139 6.24 5.92 3.14
C ARG A 139 5.26 4.76 3.09
N PRO A 140 3.98 4.96 3.41
CA PRO A 140 2.97 3.92 3.33
C PRO A 140 2.97 3.22 1.97
N CYS A 141 3.04 1.87 2.00
CA CYS A 141 3.33 1.08 0.81
C CYS A 141 2.32 1.30 -0.32
N THR A 142 1.03 1.23 -0.03
CA THR A 142 -0.02 1.40 -1.04
C THR A 142 -0.06 2.83 -1.59
N PRO A 143 -0.08 3.90 -0.78
CA PRO A 143 -0.01 5.28 -1.26
C PRO A 143 1.24 5.57 -2.10
N LYS A 144 2.42 5.17 -1.66
CA LYS A 144 3.65 5.32 -2.44
C LYS A 144 3.58 4.54 -3.76
N GLY A 145 3.00 3.33 -3.74
CA GLY A 145 2.76 2.53 -4.94
C GLY A 145 1.86 3.24 -5.96
N VAL A 146 0.80 3.90 -5.49
CA VAL A 146 -0.06 4.75 -6.34
C VAL A 146 0.73 5.89 -6.96
N MET A 147 1.55 6.60 -6.18
CA MET A 147 2.38 7.68 -6.72
C MET A 147 3.38 7.18 -7.79
N THR A 148 3.95 5.99 -7.59
CA THR A 148 4.82 5.33 -8.58
C THR A 148 4.05 5.00 -9.87
N LEU A 149 2.79 4.57 -9.79
CA LEU A 149 1.96 4.35 -10.96
C LEU A 149 1.68 5.66 -11.72
N LEU A 150 1.32 6.73 -11.01
CA LEU A 150 1.09 8.04 -11.62
C LEU A 150 2.34 8.52 -12.36
N GLU A 151 3.52 8.42 -11.74
CA GLU A 151 4.80 8.77 -12.34
C GLU A 151 5.10 7.94 -13.60
N ALA A 152 4.94 6.60 -13.52
CA ALA A 152 5.23 5.69 -14.63
C ALA A 152 4.35 5.95 -15.88
N TYR A 153 3.16 6.48 -15.68
CA TYR A 153 2.22 6.84 -16.74
C TYR A 153 2.27 8.33 -17.12
N GLY A 154 3.25 9.09 -16.62
CA GLY A 154 3.43 10.50 -16.92
C GLY A 154 2.30 11.40 -16.40
N ILE A 155 1.59 10.96 -15.36
CA ILE A 155 0.49 11.70 -14.76
C ILE A 155 1.07 12.61 -13.67
N ASP A 156 1.11 13.93 -13.95
CA ASP A 156 1.55 14.93 -12.97
C ASP A 156 0.37 15.44 -12.15
N PRO A 157 0.33 15.18 -10.81
CA PRO A 157 -0.72 15.66 -9.93
C PRO A 157 -0.68 17.17 -9.68
N LYS A 158 0.41 17.83 -10.02
CA LYS A 158 0.59 19.26 -9.75
C LYS A 158 -0.51 20.12 -10.34
N GLY A 159 -1.18 20.88 -9.48
CA GLY A 159 -2.28 21.77 -9.86
C GLY A 159 -3.60 21.08 -10.21
N LYS A 160 -3.66 19.74 -10.10
CA LYS A 160 -4.87 18.94 -10.34
C LYS A 160 -5.76 18.90 -9.11
N LYS A 161 -7.06 18.73 -9.33
CA LYS A 161 -8.01 18.36 -8.27
C LYS A 161 -7.96 16.85 -8.07
N ALA A 162 -7.58 16.42 -6.89
CA ALA A 162 -7.54 15.01 -6.51
C ALA A 162 -8.58 14.74 -5.43
N VAL A 163 -9.38 13.69 -5.62
CA VAL A 163 -10.34 13.23 -4.63
C VAL A 163 -9.93 11.84 -4.17
N VAL A 164 -9.80 11.67 -2.86
CA VAL A 164 -9.54 10.39 -2.21
C VAL A 164 -10.83 9.95 -1.52
N VAL A 165 -11.42 8.87 -2.01
CA VAL A 165 -12.63 8.28 -1.44
C VAL A 165 -12.22 7.17 -0.47
N GLY A 166 -12.41 7.44 0.83
CA GLY A 166 -11.93 6.64 1.94
C GLY A 166 -10.93 7.41 2.81
N ALA A 167 -11.06 7.30 4.14
CA ALA A 167 -10.26 8.04 5.10
C ALA A 167 -9.56 7.12 6.13
N SER A 168 -9.19 5.91 5.71
CA SER A 168 -8.44 4.96 6.56
C SER A 168 -7.03 5.48 6.88
N ASN A 169 -6.48 5.05 8.03
CA ASN A 169 -5.12 5.42 8.43
C ASN A 169 -4.05 4.75 7.56
N ILE A 170 -4.39 3.64 6.89
CA ILE A 170 -3.43 2.85 6.11
C ILE A 170 -3.41 3.20 4.62
N VAL A 171 -4.49 3.81 4.09
CA VAL A 171 -4.59 4.18 2.66
C VAL A 171 -5.05 5.62 2.49
N GLY A 172 -6.27 5.97 2.87
CA GLY A 172 -6.90 7.21 2.45
C GLY A 172 -6.18 8.47 2.94
N ARG A 173 -5.91 8.56 4.24
CA ARG A 173 -5.18 9.70 4.83
C ARG A 173 -3.77 9.83 4.28
N PRO A 174 -2.91 8.80 4.29
CA PRO A 174 -1.58 8.91 3.72
C PRO A 174 -1.60 9.13 2.20
N GLN A 175 -2.57 8.59 1.45
CA GLN A 175 -2.70 8.88 0.03
C GLN A 175 -2.97 10.35 -0.24
N ALA A 176 -3.80 10.98 0.57
CA ALA A 176 -4.07 12.42 0.44
C ALA A 176 -2.81 13.25 0.73
N LEU A 177 -1.99 12.84 1.71
CA LEU A 177 -0.70 13.47 2.01
C LEU A 177 0.29 13.32 0.86
N GLU A 178 0.37 12.15 0.23
CA GLU A 178 1.22 11.92 -0.95
C GLU A 178 0.83 12.83 -2.12
N LEU A 179 -0.46 12.95 -2.41
CA LEU A 179 -0.96 13.83 -3.46
C LEU A 179 -0.74 15.31 -3.12
N LEU A 180 -0.88 15.69 -1.84
CA LEU A 180 -0.56 17.04 -1.36
C LEU A 180 0.94 17.36 -1.53
N LEU A 181 1.82 16.43 -1.21
CA LEU A 181 3.26 16.56 -1.46
C LEU A 181 3.57 16.75 -2.95
N ALA A 182 2.85 16.06 -3.82
CA ALA A 182 2.91 16.21 -5.27
C ALA A 182 2.21 17.48 -5.79
N ARG A 183 1.74 18.37 -4.87
CA ARG A 183 1.13 19.67 -5.17
C ARG A 183 -0.24 19.60 -5.85
N ALA A 184 -1.00 18.53 -5.64
CA ALA A 184 -2.42 18.48 -5.96
C ALA A 184 -3.24 19.29 -4.94
N THR A 185 -4.43 19.74 -5.36
CA THR A 185 -5.49 20.18 -4.44
C THR A 185 -6.32 18.97 -4.07
N VAL A 186 -6.32 18.60 -2.79
CA VAL A 186 -6.85 17.31 -2.36
C VAL A 186 -8.11 17.46 -1.50
N THR A 187 -9.15 16.71 -1.84
CA THR A 187 -10.33 16.47 -1.02
C THR A 187 -10.33 15.03 -0.54
N ILE A 188 -10.56 14.81 0.77
CA ILE A 188 -10.74 13.48 1.35
C ILE A 188 -12.23 13.29 1.65
N CYS A 189 -12.82 12.24 1.09
CA CYS A 189 -14.20 11.86 1.32
C CYS A 189 -14.29 10.67 2.28
N HIS A 190 -15.31 10.68 3.13
CA HIS A 190 -15.57 9.65 4.14
C HIS A 190 -17.07 9.41 4.28
N SER A 191 -17.50 8.55 5.20
CA SER A 191 -18.89 8.14 5.37
C SER A 191 -19.89 9.28 5.67
N ALA A 192 -19.41 10.43 6.14
CA ALA A 192 -20.23 11.61 6.38
C ALA A 192 -20.15 12.67 5.26
N THR A 193 -19.49 12.34 4.13
CA THR A 193 -19.39 13.26 3.00
C THR A 193 -20.72 13.33 2.27
N GLU A 194 -21.28 14.53 2.19
CA GLU A 194 -22.49 14.79 1.41
C GLU A 194 -22.15 14.99 -0.07
N ASN A 195 -23.07 14.61 -0.97
CA ASN A 195 -22.93 14.77 -2.42
C ASN A 195 -21.60 14.19 -2.98
N LEU A 196 -21.23 12.97 -2.58
CA LEU A 196 -20.00 12.31 -3.00
C LEU A 196 -19.86 12.25 -4.53
N ASP A 197 -20.96 12.09 -5.25
CA ASP A 197 -21.03 12.11 -6.71
C ASP A 197 -20.48 13.41 -7.30
N LYS A 198 -20.76 14.55 -6.67
CA LYS A 198 -20.27 15.87 -7.10
C LYS A 198 -18.76 16.03 -6.84
N GLU A 199 -18.29 15.55 -5.67
CA GLU A 199 -16.85 15.59 -5.36
C GLU A 199 -16.06 14.75 -6.38
N VAL A 200 -16.49 13.51 -6.63
CA VAL A 200 -15.88 12.62 -7.62
C VAL A 200 -15.97 13.22 -9.02
N GLY A 201 -17.13 13.77 -9.38
CA GLY A 201 -17.37 14.38 -10.70
C GLY A 201 -16.55 15.66 -10.98
N ALA A 202 -16.00 16.30 -9.96
CA ALA A 202 -15.13 17.46 -10.10
C ALA A 202 -13.64 17.12 -10.20
N ALA A 203 -13.24 15.87 -9.93
CA ALA A 203 -11.86 15.45 -9.79
C ALA A 203 -11.17 15.15 -11.13
N ASP A 204 -9.91 15.57 -11.26
CA ASP A 204 -8.99 15.16 -12.32
C ASP A 204 -8.34 13.80 -12.01
N ILE A 205 -8.15 13.52 -10.73
CA ILE A 205 -7.60 12.26 -10.21
C ILE A 205 -8.53 11.77 -9.09
N VAL A 206 -9.02 10.54 -9.22
CA VAL A 206 -9.84 9.87 -8.19
C VAL A 206 -9.09 8.67 -7.68
N VAL A 207 -8.88 8.58 -6.36
CA VAL A 207 -8.32 7.41 -5.70
C VAL A 207 -9.38 6.83 -4.76
N VAL A 208 -9.72 5.56 -4.93
CA VAL A 208 -10.81 4.92 -4.18
C VAL A 208 -10.25 3.77 -3.34
N GLY A 209 -10.54 3.77 -2.04
CA GLY A 209 -10.11 2.72 -1.12
C GLY A 209 -11.06 2.65 0.10
N VAL A 210 -12.26 2.12 -0.12
CA VAL A 210 -13.32 1.97 0.90
C VAL A 210 -13.60 0.51 1.27
N GLY A 211 -13.16 -0.46 0.45
CA GLY A 211 -13.39 -1.88 0.65
C GLY A 211 -14.85 -2.29 0.42
N ILE A 212 -15.56 -1.62 -0.47
CA ILE A 212 -16.95 -1.90 -0.83
C ILE A 212 -17.03 -2.08 -2.34
N PRO A 213 -17.49 -3.26 -2.85
CA PRO A 213 -17.58 -3.54 -4.28
C PRO A 213 -18.40 -2.48 -5.04
N ASN A 214 -17.84 -1.96 -6.14
CA ASN A 214 -18.53 -1.04 -7.05
C ASN A 214 -19.20 0.16 -6.34
N PHE A 215 -18.60 0.65 -5.28
CA PHE A 215 -19.10 1.77 -4.47
C PHE A 215 -19.17 3.07 -5.27
N VAL A 216 -18.08 3.45 -5.90
CA VAL A 216 -18.03 4.62 -6.78
C VAL A 216 -18.62 4.25 -8.14
N LYS A 217 -19.70 4.93 -8.52
CA LYS A 217 -20.37 4.67 -9.80
C LYS A 217 -19.56 5.23 -10.95
N GLY A 218 -19.49 4.45 -12.04
CA GLY A 218 -18.75 4.86 -13.22
C GLY A 218 -19.29 6.15 -13.85
N GLU A 219 -20.58 6.39 -13.76
CA GLU A 219 -21.23 7.62 -14.25
C GLU A 219 -20.81 8.89 -13.50
N TRP A 220 -20.31 8.78 -12.25
CA TRP A 220 -19.80 9.93 -11.50
C TRP A 220 -18.44 10.41 -12.01
N ILE A 221 -17.69 9.55 -12.72
CA ILE A 221 -16.33 9.87 -13.18
C ILE A 221 -16.37 10.98 -14.22
N LYS A 222 -15.61 12.04 -13.96
CA LYS A 222 -15.38 13.13 -14.91
C LYS A 222 -14.75 12.56 -16.20
N PRO A 223 -15.27 12.91 -17.40
CA PRO A 223 -14.65 12.49 -18.64
C PRO A 223 -13.16 12.87 -18.70
N GLY A 224 -12.31 11.89 -19.00
CA GLY A 224 -10.86 12.07 -19.08
C GLY A 224 -10.12 12.03 -17.75
N ALA A 225 -10.79 11.85 -16.61
CA ALA A 225 -10.14 11.72 -15.29
C ALA A 225 -9.26 10.47 -15.19
N VAL A 226 -8.29 10.51 -14.31
CA VAL A 226 -7.48 9.35 -13.89
C VAL A 226 -8.17 8.68 -12.70
N VAL A 227 -8.41 7.37 -12.78
CA VAL A 227 -9.07 6.60 -11.73
C VAL A 227 -8.12 5.53 -11.20
N ILE A 228 -7.81 5.62 -9.92
CA ILE A 228 -6.97 4.66 -9.20
C ILE A 228 -7.86 3.90 -8.20
N ASP A 229 -8.16 2.67 -8.50
CA ASP A 229 -8.93 1.79 -7.63
C ASP A 229 -7.99 0.95 -6.77
N VAL A 230 -7.99 1.21 -5.47
CA VAL A 230 -7.18 0.51 -4.46
C VAL A 230 -7.94 -0.69 -3.90
N GLY A 231 -9.27 -0.72 -4.07
CA GLY A 231 -10.12 -1.76 -3.54
C GLY A 231 -9.79 -3.14 -4.10
N ILE A 232 -9.85 -4.15 -3.25
CA ILE A 232 -9.79 -5.57 -3.64
C ILE A 232 -10.85 -6.31 -2.85
N ASN A 233 -11.94 -6.62 -3.51
CA ASN A 233 -13.08 -7.31 -2.93
C ASN A 233 -13.24 -8.69 -3.57
N ARG A 234 -13.49 -9.71 -2.76
CA ARG A 234 -13.83 -11.05 -3.24
C ARG A 234 -15.34 -11.19 -3.25
N LEU A 235 -15.88 -11.47 -4.41
CA LEU A 235 -17.32 -11.73 -4.61
C LEU A 235 -17.67 -13.17 -4.23
N GLU A 236 -18.97 -13.47 -4.15
CA GLU A 236 -19.49 -14.80 -3.76
C GLU A 236 -19.05 -15.91 -4.75
N ASP A 237 -18.89 -15.57 -6.03
CA ASP A 237 -18.40 -16.49 -7.07
C ASP A 237 -16.86 -16.69 -7.02
N GLY A 238 -16.18 -16.04 -6.07
CA GLY A 238 -14.72 -16.10 -5.90
C GLY A 238 -13.96 -15.13 -6.78
N SER A 239 -14.58 -14.42 -7.70
CA SER A 239 -13.95 -13.39 -8.52
C SER A 239 -13.53 -12.17 -7.68
N LEU A 240 -12.62 -11.36 -8.23
CA LEU A 240 -12.15 -10.13 -7.58
C LEU A 240 -12.67 -8.92 -8.32
N CYS A 241 -13.12 -7.92 -7.59
CA CYS A 241 -13.45 -6.61 -8.13
C CYS A 241 -12.90 -5.49 -7.24
N GLY A 242 -12.89 -4.27 -7.78
CA GLY A 242 -12.52 -3.06 -7.05
C GLY A 242 -13.70 -2.38 -6.37
N ASP A 243 -13.41 -1.19 -5.86
CA ASP A 243 -14.40 -0.29 -5.25
C ASP A 243 -15.08 0.60 -6.31
N VAL A 244 -14.59 0.62 -7.53
CA VAL A 244 -15.13 1.39 -8.65
C VAL A 244 -15.91 0.48 -9.60
N GLU A 245 -17.07 0.94 -10.09
CA GLU A 245 -17.83 0.28 -11.15
C GLU A 245 -17.04 0.35 -12.47
N PHE A 246 -16.12 -0.59 -12.64
CA PHE A 246 -15.05 -0.55 -13.62
C PHE A 246 -15.56 -0.43 -15.06
N ASP A 247 -16.55 -1.23 -15.45
CA ASP A 247 -17.01 -1.30 -16.85
C ASP A 247 -17.62 0.01 -17.35
N VAL A 248 -18.31 0.73 -16.50
CA VAL A 248 -18.85 2.06 -16.82
C VAL A 248 -17.76 3.12 -16.70
N ALA A 249 -16.92 3.05 -15.64
CA ALA A 249 -15.86 4.02 -15.41
C ALA A 249 -14.83 4.05 -16.55
N LYS A 250 -14.47 2.89 -17.11
CA LYS A 250 -13.48 2.81 -18.21
C LYS A 250 -13.93 3.49 -19.52
N GLU A 251 -15.24 3.66 -19.73
CA GLU A 251 -15.75 4.37 -20.91
C GLU A 251 -15.70 5.89 -20.74
N ARG A 252 -15.44 6.38 -19.52
CA ARG A 252 -15.41 7.81 -19.19
C ARG A 252 -14.02 8.30 -18.80
N ALA A 253 -13.28 7.52 -18.03
CA ALA A 253 -11.94 7.86 -17.60
C ALA A 253 -10.96 8.00 -18.77
N GLY A 254 -9.91 8.80 -18.60
CA GLY A 254 -8.77 8.82 -19.51
C GLY A 254 -7.83 7.65 -19.23
N MET A 255 -7.60 7.36 -17.93
CA MET A 255 -6.79 6.23 -17.48
C MET A 255 -7.43 5.60 -16.24
N ILE A 256 -7.31 4.27 -16.09
CA ILE A 256 -7.89 3.53 -14.97
C ILE A 256 -7.03 2.32 -14.58
N THR A 257 -6.92 2.03 -13.29
CA THR A 257 -6.31 0.78 -12.82
C THR A 257 -7.30 -0.37 -12.87
N PRO A 258 -6.92 -1.55 -13.38
CA PRO A 258 -7.76 -2.75 -13.29
C PRO A 258 -7.67 -3.36 -11.88
N VAL A 259 -8.70 -4.11 -11.48
CA VAL A 259 -8.69 -4.97 -10.30
C VAL A 259 -9.12 -6.38 -10.71
N PRO A 260 -8.25 -7.39 -10.53
CA PRO A 260 -6.87 -7.34 -10.05
C PRO A 260 -5.85 -6.80 -11.08
N GLY A 261 -4.63 -6.48 -10.62
CA GLY A 261 -3.50 -6.14 -11.49
C GLY A 261 -3.13 -4.65 -11.52
N GLY A 262 -3.88 -3.80 -10.83
CA GLY A 262 -3.59 -2.39 -10.63
C GLY A 262 -2.69 -2.13 -9.41
N VAL A 263 -3.27 -1.59 -8.34
CA VAL A 263 -2.53 -1.12 -7.16
C VAL A 263 -1.92 -2.27 -6.33
N GLY A 264 -2.62 -3.40 -6.16
CA GLY A 264 -2.19 -4.50 -5.28
C GLY A 264 -0.75 -4.97 -5.50
N PRO A 265 -0.29 -5.25 -6.73
CA PRO A 265 1.11 -5.62 -6.99
C PRO A 265 2.12 -4.55 -6.55
N MET A 266 1.77 -3.27 -6.64
CA MET A 266 2.65 -2.17 -6.25
C MET A 266 2.90 -2.11 -4.75
N THR A 267 1.92 -2.50 -3.92
CA THR A 267 2.09 -2.57 -2.47
C THR A 267 3.25 -3.51 -2.09
N ILE A 268 3.36 -4.66 -2.77
CA ILE A 268 4.45 -5.61 -2.53
C ILE A 268 5.80 -5.04 -3.00
N ALA A 269 5.84 -4.45 -4.19
CA ALA A 269 7.08 -3.86 -4.70
C ALA A 269 7.59 -2.74 -3.78
N THR A 270 6.69 -1.87 -3.33
CA THR A 270 7.04 -0.78 -2.39
C THR A 270 7.48 -1.30 -1.02
N LEU A 271 6.88 -2.38 -0.53
CA LEU A 271 7.32 -3.02 0.72
C LEU A 271 8.78 -3.47 0.63
N LEU A 272 9.17 -4.09 -0.48
CA LEU A 272 10.55 -4.53 -0.67
C LEU A 272 11.51 -3.36 -0.86
N GLU A 273 11.08 -2.29 -1.54
CA GLU A 273 11.85 -1.03 -1.60
C GLU A 273 12.08 -0.43 -0.20
N ASN A 274 11.03 -0.38 0.62
CA ASN A 274 11.13 0.11 1.99
C ASN A 274 12.05 -0.80 2.83
N THR A 275 11.96 -2.13 2.67
CA THR A 275 12.84 -3.08 3.37
C THR A 275 14.31 -2.90 2.98
N LEU A 276 14.60 -2.72 1.70
CA LEU A 276 15.95 -2.43 1.23
C LEU A 276 16.45 -1.09 1.78
N TYR A 277 15.59 -0.07 1.79
CA TYR A 277 15.94 1.23 2.35
C TYR A 277 16.20 1.14 3.86
N ALA A 278 15.35 0.42 4.60
CA ALA A 278 15.55 0.18 6.03
C ALA A 278 16.91 -0.46 6.31
N ALA A 279 17.33 -1.44 5.50
CA ALA A 279 18.66 -2.05 5.64
C ALA A 279 19.79 -1.02 5.51
N THR A 280 19.64 0.03 4.69
CA THR A 280 20.66 1.10 4.58
C THR A 280 20.72 2.04 5.79
N LEU A 281 19.69 2.04 6.65
CA LEU A 281 19.69 2.80 7.89
C LEU A 281 20.42 2.07 9.02
N HIS A 282 20.66 0.76 8.85
CA HIS A 282 21.24 -0.13 9.85
C HIS A 282 22.66 -0.60 9.49
N ASP A 283 23.24 -0.07 8.41
CA ASP A 283 24.63 -0.35 7.94
C ASP A 283 25.72 0.29 8.79
#